data_ee6e533a48ba0e405db6512414ff6191
#
_entry.id   ee6e533a48ba0e405db6512414ff6191
#
_cell.length_a   1.000
_cell.length_b   1.000
_cell.length_c   1.000
_cell.angle_alpha   90.00
_cell.angle_beta   90.00
_cell.angle_gamma   90.00
#
_symmetry.space_group_name_H-M   'P 1'
#
loop_
_entity.id
_entity.type
_entity.pdbx_description
1 polymer ?
#
loop_
_entity_poly.entity_id
_entity_poly.type
_entity_poly.pdbx_seq_one_letter_code
_entity_poly.pdbx_strand_id
1 'polypeptide(L)'
;MKLVSDRLLKKVIINRSPDSHKGDYGRLLLIGGTYPYGGAIIMAALAAVRSGAGLVTVATERENIPALHAHLPEAMAFDLQERERLMEQIRKATVILIGPGLAENSLEKSVLQLVLQLVNKQQILILKQNLQMAIGHR
;
A
#
# COMPACT_ATOMS: atom_id res chain seq x y z
N MET A 1 -25.75 -9.97 -2.92
CA MET A 1 -25.08 -8.71 -3.27
C MET A 1 -25.56 -7.61 -2.33
N LYS A 2 -24.66 -6.91 -1.63
CA LYS A 2 -25.04 -5.77 -0.79
C LYS A 2 -24.94 -4.50 -1.65
N LEU A 3 -26.04 -3.75 -1.75
CA LEU A 3 -26.07 -2.48 -2.44
C LEU A 3 -25.44 -1.38 -1.58
N VAL A 4 -24.64 -0.52 -2.19
CA VAL A 4 -24.12 0.68 -1.54
C VAL A 4 -25.27 1.68 -1.42
N SER A 5 -25.63 2.03 -0.18
CA SER A 5 -26.69 3.01 0.09
C SER A 5 -26.10 4.34 0.51
N ASP A 6 -26.87 5.43 0.34
CA ASP A 6 -26.49 6.77 0.80
C ASP A 6 -26.17 6.81 2.30
N ARG A 7 -26.83 5.98 3.10
CA ARG A 7 -26.56 5.83 4.52
C ARG A 7 -25.16 5.26 4.78
N LEU A 8 -24.71 4.31 3.95
CA LEU A 8 -23.35 3.75 4.04
C LEU A 8 -22.31 4.79 3.59
N LEU A 9 -22.58 5.50 2.49
CA LEU A 9 -21.70 6.56 2.00
C LEU A 9 -21.48 7.66 3.05
N LYS A 10 -22.53 8.13 3.72
CA LYS A 10 -22.43 9.13 4.79
C LYS A 10 -21.63 8.67 6.00
N LYS A 11 -21.54 7.36 6.23
CA LYS A 11 -20.69 6.80 7.30
C LYS A 11 -19.22 6.71 6.93
N VAL A 12 -18.92 6.52 5.64
CA VAL A 12 -17.57 6.32 5.11
C VAL A 12 -16.95 7.64 4.71
N ILE A 13 -17.72 8.51 4.06
CA ILE A 13 -17.26 9.83 3.62
C ILE A 13 -17.54 10.84 4.73
N ILE A 14 -16.53 11.11 5.53
CA ILE A 14 -16.60 12.06 6.63
C ILE A 14 -15.99 13.39 6.19
N ASN A 15 -16.62 14.51 6.53
CA ASN A 15 -16.05 15.83 6.32
C ASN A 15 -14.76 15.97 7.15
N ARG A 16 -13.68 16.37 6.48
CA ARG A 16 -12.40 16.60 7.15
C ARG A 16 -12.44 17.88 7.95
N SER A 17 -11.92 17.84 9.18
CA SER A 17 -11.74 19.05 10.00
C SER A 17 -10.72 19.98 9.32
N PRO A 18 -10.94 21.33 9.33
CA PRO A 18 -9.96 22.30 8.82
C PRO A 18 -8.60 22.20 9.49
N ASP A 19 -8.55 21.79 10.75
CA ASP A 19 -7.32 21.68 11.54
C ASP A 19 -6.67 20.30 11.49
N SER A 20 -7.18 19.40 10.62
CA SER A 20 -6.67 18.04 10.51
C SER A 20 -5.44 17.95 9.61
N HIS A 21 -4.53 17.03 9.94
CA HIS A 21 -3.35 16.71 9.13
C HIS A 21 -3.58 15.46 8.28
N LYS A 22 -2.82 15.32 7.18
CA LYS A 22 -2.90 14.14 6.30
C LYS A 22 -2.72 12.81 7.07
N GLY A 23 -1.86 12.79 8.09
CA GLY A 23 -1.64 11.61 8.92
C GLY A 23 -2.84 11.13 9.73
N ASP A 24 -3.82 12.01 10.00
CA ASP A 24 -5.04 11.67 10.74
C ASP A 24 -5.99 10.78 9.94
N TYR A 25 -5.81 10.75 8.61
CA TYR A 25 -6.64 9.97 7.68
C TYR A 25 -5.97 8.66 7.22
N GLY A 26 -5.02 8.19 8.01
CA GLY A 26 -4.33 6.92 7.80
C GLY A 26 -3.04 7.05 6.98
N ARG A 27 -2.18 6.07 7.20
CA ARG A 27 -0.89 5.88 6.49
C ARG A 27 -0.96 4.59 5.71
N LEU A 28 -1.02 4.69 4.40
CA LEU A 28 -1.08 3.55 3.51
C LEU A 28 0.30 3.26 2.93
N LEU A 29 0.78 2.04 3.16
CA LEU A 29 1.99 1.51 2.53
C LEU A 29 1.61 0.54 1.42
N LEU A 30 2.03 0.84 0.20
CA LEU A 30 1.87 -0.01 -0.97
C LEU A 30 3.20 -0.66 -1.31
N ILE A 31 3.22 -1.98 -1.47
CA ILE A 31 4.43 -2.75 -1.76
C ILE A 31 4.22 -3.56 -3.04
N GLY A 32 5.02 -3.29 -4.06
CA GLY A 32 4.91 -3.97 -5.34
C GLY A 32 5.62 -3.27 -6.49
N GLY A 33 5.22 -3.58 -7.71
CA GLY A 33 5.78 -2.96 -8.91
C GLY A 33 7.20 -3.42 -9.21
N THR A 34 7.40 -4.73 -9.38
CA THR A 34 8.63 -5.29 -9.91
C THR A 34 8.55 -5.40 -11.43
N TYR A 35 9.71 -5.38 -12.09
CA TYR A 35 9.76 -5.54 -13.56
C TYR A 35 9.08 -6.86 -13.98
N PRO A 36 8.25 -6.88 -15.03
CA PRO A 36 7.84 -5.76 -15.89
C PRO A 36 6.51 -5.09 -15.48
N TYR A 37 6.06 -5.26 -14.23
CA TYR A 37 4.71 -4.93 -13.78
C TYR A 37 4.61 -3.60 -13.01
N GLY A 38 5.49 -2.64 -13.28
CA GLY A 38 5.52 -1.35 -12.58
C GLY A 38 4.22 -0.54 -12.65
N GLY A 39 3.47 -0.65 -13.74
CA GLY A 39 2.19 0.06 -13.89
C GLY A 39 1.14 -0.31 -12.84
N ALA A 40 1.15 -1.54 -12.34
CA ALA A 40 0.17 -2.00 -11.35
C ALA A 40 0.27 -1.25 -10.02
N ILE A 41 1.48 -1.00 -9.53
CA ILE A 41 1.67 -0.25 -8.29
C ILE A 41 1.35 1.23 -8.46
N ILE A 42 1.62 1.81 -9.63
CA ILE A 42 1.24 3.19 -9.96
C ILE A 42 -0.27 3.36 -9.95
N MET A 43 -1.01 2.44 -10.57
CA MET A 43 -2.47 2.44 -10.55
C MET A 43 -3.03 2.29 -9.14
N ALA A 44 -2.44 1.43 -8.32
CA ALA A 44 -2.84 1.26 -6.92
C ALA A 44 -2.63 2.55 -6.11
N ALA A 45 -1.49 3.22 -6.30
CA ALA A 45 -1.19 4.49 -5.65
C ALA A 45 -2.16 5.61 -6.06
N LEU A 46 -2.46 5.72 -7.36
CA LEU A 46 -3.45 6.67 -7.88
C LEU A 46 -4.84 6.43 -7.27
N ALA A 47 -5.27 5.16 -7.22
CA ALA A 47 -6.54 4.80 -6.62
C ALA A 47 -6.60 5.15 -5.13
N ALA A 48 -5.52 4.89 -4.37
CA ALA A 48 -5.43 5.20 -2.96
C ALA A 48 -5.57 6.70 -2.68
N VAL A 49 -4.82 7.54 -3.39
CA VAL A 49 -4.90 9.00 -3.23
C VAL A 49 -6.27 9.53 -3.61
N ARG A 50 -6.82 9.10 -4.75
CA ARG A 50 -8.16 9.52 -5.22
C ARG A 50 -9.29 9.05 -4.30
N SER A 51 -9.08 7.97 -3.57
CA SER A 51 -10.04 7.47 -2.57
C SER A 51 -9.93 8.18 -1.20
N GLY A 52 -9.01 9.13 -1.07
CA GLY A 52 -8.89 9.96 0.13
C GLY A 52 -7.96 9.41 1.18
N ALA A 53 -7.03 8.51 0.87
CA ALA A 53 -5.98 8.11 1.79
C ALA A 53 -5.16 9.34 2.24
N GLY A 54 -4.79 9.39 3.52
CA GLY A 54 -4.10 10.54 4.08
C GLY A 54 -2.66 10.65 3.59
N LEU A 55 -1.84 9.67 3.92
CA LEU A 55 -0.46 9.55 3.45
C LEU A 55 -0.29 8.25 2.67
N VAL A 56 0.20 8.34 1.45
CA VAL A 56 0.49 7.19 0.59
C VAL A 56 1.99 7.09 0.39
N THR A 57 2.55 5.95 0.78
CA THR A 57 3.96 5.61 0.57
C THR A 57 4.05 4.35 -0.28
N VAL A 58 4.92 4.34 -1.25
CA VAL A 58 5.10 3.25 -2.22
C VAL A 58 6.51 2.70 -2.11
N ALA A 59 6.61 1.41 -1.77
CA ALA A 59 7.84 0.64 -1.87
C ALA A 59 7.82 -0.13 -3.19
N THR A 60 8.68 0.22 -4.13
CA THR A 60 8.70 -0.31 -5.49
C THR A 60 10.12 -0.39 -6.03
N GLU A 61 10.32 -1.00 -7.19
CA GLU A 61 11.63 -0.91 -7.87
C GLU A 61 11.94 0.55 -8.21
N ARG A 62 13.21 0.91 -8.05
CA ARG A 62 13.72 2.29 -8.23
C ARG A 62 13.31 2.89 -9.57
N GLU A 63 13.32 2.09 -10.62
CA GLU A 63 12.98 2.50 -11.99
C GLU A 63 11.54 2.99 -12.15
N ASN A 64 10.64 2.57 -11.27
CA ASN A 64 9.24 3.01 -11.29
C ASN A 64 9.02 4.38 -10.64
N ILE A 65 9.95 4.85 -9.81
CA ILE A 65 9.76 6.06 -9.00
C ILE A 65 9.60 7.32 -9.87
N PRO A 66 10.40 7.57 -10.91
CA PRO A 66 10.19 8.71 -11.80
C PRO A 66 8.82 8.70 -12.49
N ALA A 67 8.39 7.53 -12.97
CA ALA A 67 7.08 7.37 -13.61
C ALA A 67 5.94 7.59 -12.61
N LEU A 68 6.06 7.08 -11.39
CA LEU A 68 5.10 7.32 -10.32
C LEU A 68 4.97 8.82 -10.01
N HIS A 69 6.07 9.51 -9.80
CA HIS A 69 6.06 10.93 -9.46
C HIS A 69 5.60 11.82 -10.63
N ALA A 70 5.77 11.39 -11.87
CA ALA A 70 5.22 12.09 -13.03
C ALA A 70 3.68 12.13 -13.02
N HIS A 71 3.03 11.09 -12.48
CA HIS A 71 1.58 10.98 -12.39
C HIS A 71 1.02 11.35 -11.02
N LEU A 72 1.80 11.19 -9.97
CA LEU A 72 1.35 11.33 -8.58
C LEU A 72 2.49 11.90 -7.69
N PRO A 73 2.83 13.19 -7.83
CA PRO A 73 3.93 13.81 -7.07
C PRO A 73 3.68 13.86 -5.56
N GLU A 74 2.45 13.71 -5.12
CA GLU A 74 2.06 13.74 -3.70
C GLU A 74 2.32 12.40 -2.97
N ALA A 75 2.56 11.30 -3.67
CA ALA A 75 2.95 10.04 -3.05
C ALA A 75 4.45 10.05 -2.72
N MET A 76 4.79 9.53 -1.55
CA MET A 76 6.17 9.21 -1.20
C MET A 76 6.55 7.88 -1.86
N ALA A 77 7.81 7.74 -2.29
CA ALA A 77 8.29 6.50 -2.87
C ALA A 77 9.75 6.22 -2.48
N PHE A 78 10.07 4.95 -2.37
CA PHE A 78 11.43 4.48 -2.11
C PHE A 78 11.68 3.10 -2.73
N ASP A 79 12.95 2.75 -2.87
CA ASP A 79 13.36 1.47 -3.43
C ASP A 79 12.97 0.32 -2.48
N LEU A 80 12.23 -0.66 -3.00
CA LEU A 80 11.80 -1.85 -2.28
C LEU A 80 12.96 -2.61 -1.60
N GLN A 81 14.16 -2.49 -2.14
CA GLN A 81 15.36 -3.11 -1.58
C GLN A 81 15.96 -2.37 -0.38
N GLU A 82 15.51 -1.17 -0.07
CA GLU A 82 15.91 -0.42 1.13
C GLU A 82 15.27 -1.04 2.38
N ARG A 83 15.81 -2.15 2.85
CA ARG A 83 15.23 -3.00 3.89
C ARG A 83 14.90 -2.25 5.18
N GLU A 84 15.80 -1.42 5.67
CA GLU A 84 15.58 -0.67 6.93
C GLU A 84 14.43 0.33 6.80
N ARG A 85 14.37 1.03 5.66
CA ARG A 85 13.26 1.94 5.36
C ARG A 85 11.94 1.19 5.22
N LEU A 86 11.94 0.05 4.58
CA LEU A 86 10.76 -0.79 4.48
C LEU A 86 10.26 -1.22 5.86
N MET A 87 11.14 -1.67 6.74
CA MET A 87 10.81 -2.04 8.13
C MET A 87 10.20 -0.87 8.90
N GLU A 88 10.78 0.31 8.78
CA GLU A 88 10.27 1.54 9.40
C GLU A 88 8.87 1.88 8.90
N GLN A 89 8.64 1.83 7.60
CA GLN A 89 7.34 2.15 6.99
C GLN A 89 6.27 1.10 7.33
N ILE A 90 6.63 -0.19 7.41
CA ILE A 90 5.72 -1.24 7.88
C ILE A 90 5.22 -0.94 9.30
N ARG A 91 6.10 -0.53 10.20
CA ARG A 91 5.72 -0.21 11.60
C ARG A 91 4.81 1.02 11.70
N LYS A 92 4.98 2.00 10.83
CA LYS A 92 4.22 3.27 10.82
C LYS A 92 2.89 3.19 10.08
N ALA A 93 2.71 2.22 9.21
CA ALA A 93 1.51 2.09 8.38
C ALA A 93 0.28 1.72 9.21
N THR A 94 -0.87 2.27 8.86
CA THR A 94 -2.18 1.82 9.36
C THR A 94 -2.77 0.74 8.46
N VAL A 95 -2.50 0.84 7.15
CA VAL A 95 -2.91 -0.15 6.15
C VAL A 95 -1.71 -0.49 5.28
N ILE A 96 -1.50 -1.77 5.03
CA ILE A 96 -0.45 -2.29 4.15
C ILE A 96 -1.11 -3.08 3.02
N LEU A 97 -0.83 -2.69 1.78
CA LEU A 97 -1.20 -3.45 0.59
C LEU A 97 0.08 -4.02 -0.04
N ILE A 98 0.14 -5.34 -0.16
CA ILE A 98 1.26 -6.02 -0.81
C ILE A 98 0.75 -6.86 -1.98
N GLY A 99 1.41 -6.73 -3.13
CA GLY A 99 1.20 -7.59 -4.28
C GLY A 99 0.95 -6.93 -5.63
N PRO A 100 0.44 -5.68 -5.76
CA PRO A 100 0.23 -5.10 -7.09
C PRO A 100 1.54 -5.08 -7.89
N GLY A 101 1.59 -5.86 -8.98
CA GLY A 101 2.80 -5.95 -9.81
C GLY A 101 4.02 -6.55 -9.11
N LEU A 102 3.86 -7.31 -8.05
CA LEU A 102 4.96 -8.01 -7.40
C LEU A 102 5.17 -9.36 -8.12
N ALA A 103 6.36 -9.60 -8.66
CA ALA A 103 6.70 -10.84 -9.35
C ALA A 103 6.93 -11.97 -8.34
N GLU A 104 6.49 -13.17 -8.70
CA GLU A 104 6.67 -14.38 -7.88
C GLU A 104 8.14 -14.84 -7.93
N ASN A 105 8.93 -14.38 -6.96
CA ASN A 105 10.35 -14.72 -6.85
C ASN A 105 10.84 -14.66 -5.38
N SER A 106 12.16 -14.81 -5.20
CA SER A 106 12.77 -14.77 -3.86
C SER A 106 12.58 -13.43 -3.14
N LEU A 107 12.56 -12.32 -3.87
CA LEU A 107 12.31 -10.98 -3.30
C LEU A 107 10.88 -10.87 -2.73
N GLU A 108 9.88 -11.36 -3.46
CA GLU A 108 8.50 -11.44 -3.00
C GLU A 108 8.38 -12.19 -1.67
N LYS A 109 8.98 -13.39 -1.62
CA LYS A 109 8.96 -14.21 -0.39
C LYS A 109 9.63 -13.51 0.78
N SER A 110 10.78 -12.89 0.55
CA SER A 110 11.52 -12.13 1.57
C SER A 110 10.71 -10.94 2.10
N VAL A 111 10.09 -10.19 1.22
CA VAL A 111 9.25 -9.03 1.56
C VAL A 111 8.00 -9.47 2.32
N LEU A 112 7.33 -10.52 1.85
CA LEU A 112 6.14 -11.06 2.51
C LEU A 112 6.47 -11.55 3.92
N GLN A 113 7.57 -12.28 4.11
CA GLN A 113 8.02 -12.72 5.42
C GLN A 113 8.28 -11.55 6.36
N LEU A 114 8.95 -10.49 5.87
CA LEU A 114 9.23 -9.30 6.64
C LEU A 114 7.94 -8.60 7.10
N VAL A 115 6.98 -8.43 6.21
CA VAL A 115 5.67 -7.84 6.54
C VAL A 115 4.95 -8.67 7.60
N LEU A 116 4.88 -9.99 7.42
CA LEU A 116 4.22 -10.90 8.38
C LEU A 116 4.88 -10.91 9.75
N GLN A 117 6.19 -10.72 9.83
CA GLN A 117 6.91 -10.63 11.11
C GLN A 117 6.66 -9.31 11.85
N LEU A 118 6.48 -8.21 11.11
CA LEU A 118 6.41 -6.86 11.69
C LEU A 118 5.00 -6.33 11.85
N VAL A 119 4.02 -6.85 11.09
CA VAL A 119 2.62 -6.40 11.18
C VAL A 119 2.03 -6.73 12.54
N ASN A 120 1.29 -5.79 13.11
CA ASN A 120 0.62 -5.94 14.39
C ASN A 120 -0.92 -5.99 14.24
N LYS A 121 -1.62 -6.32 15.34
CA LYS A 121 -3.07 -6.51 15.35
C LYS A 121 -3.90 -5.26 15.05
N GLN A 122 -3.30 -4.07 15.13
CA GLN A 122 -3.98 -2.80 14.87
C GLN A 122 -3.90 -2.39 13.39
N GLN A 123 -3.05 -3.05 12.61
CA GLN A 123 -2.82 -2.77 11.20
C GLN A 123 -3.72 -3.65 10.32
N ILE A 124 -4.16 -3.08 9.20
CA ILE A 124 -4.89 -3.83 8.16
C ILE A 124 -3.88 -4.27 7.10
N LEU A 125 -3.81 -5.57 6.88
CA LEU A 125 -2.98 -6.16 5.83
C LEU A 125 -3.86 -6.68 4.69
N ILE A 126 -3.62 -6.16 3.48
CA ILE A 126 -4.29 -6.57 2.25
C ILE A 126 -3.27 -7.27 1.36
N LEU A 127 -3.58 -8.50 1.00
CA LEU A 127 -2.72 -9.33 0.16
C LEU A 127 -3.37 -9.60 -1.19
N LYS A 128 -2.59 -9.55 -2.26
CA LYS A 128 -3.01 -10.07 -3.57
C LYS A 128 -3.33 -11.57 -3.43
N GLN A 129 -4.30 -12.05 -4.18
CA GLN A 129 -4.85 -13.42 -4.07
C GLN A 129 -3.77 -14.54 -4.09
N ASN A 130 -2.77 -14.44 -4.94
CA ASN A 130 -1.69 -15.43 -5.04
C ASN A 130 -0.85 -15.50 -3.74
N LEU A 131 -0.67 -14.37 -3.06
CA LEU A 131 0.05 -14.29 -1.79
C LEU A 131 -0.74 -14.91 -0.63
N GLN A 132 -2.07 -14.86 -0.68
CA GLN A 132 -2.92 -15.51 0.32
C GLN A 132 -2.76 -17.03 0.31
N MET A 133 -2.58 -17.63 -0.86
CA MET A 133 -2.34 -19.08 -0.98
C MET A 133 -0.99 -19.50 -0.40
N ALA A 134 0.03 -18.66 -0.50
CA ALA A 134 1.35 -18.92 0.08
C ALA A 134 1.35 -18.95 1.63
N ILE A 135 0.39 -18.27 2.27
CA ILE A 135 0.24 -18.24 3.74
C ILE A 135 -0.60 -19.40 4.25
N GLY A 136 -1.60 -19.84 3.48
CA GLY A 136 -2.56 -20.88 3.87
C GLY A 136 -1.99 -22.29 3.95
N HIS A 137 -0.75 -22.51 3.56
CA HIS A 137 -0.04 -23.78 3.61
C HIS A 137 0.96 -23.91 4.78
N ARG A 138 0.84 -23.10 5.86
CA ARG A 138 1.63 -23.21 7.08
C ARG A 138 0.81 -23.73 8.24
#